data_274bd12a67e6b80e8c0c9ef671aa1f39
#
_entry.id   274bd12a67e6b80e8c0c9ef671aa1f39
#
_cell.length_a   1.000
_cell.length_b   1.000
_cell.length_c   1.000
_cell.angle_alpha   90.00
_cell.angle_beta   90.00
_cell.angle_gamma   90.00
#
_symmetry.space_group_name_H-M   'P 1'
#
loop_
_entity.id
_entity.type
_entity.pdbx_description
1 polymer ?
#
loop_
_entity_poly.entity_id
_entity_poly.type
_entity_poly.pdbx_seq_one_letter_code
_entity_poly.pdbx_strand_id
1 'polypeptide(L)'
;MTMKYNPGQQRVEAIYSKVQNPLHQGNPLIEALPEIKGKETLAAGLRMEIPFSEEQLQYPPEVRADLVGALNHYFAPWELHLALAQEIRSAICDGYVNRNLLEKAFQESIRQVRAAVQEKDAEFHSCTFSRNNPISSS
;
A
#
# COMPACT_ATOMS: atom_id res chain seq x y z
N MET A 1 -15.29 -11.41 8.80
CA MET A 1 -15.09 -11.00 7.39
C MET A 1 -13.93 -11.81 6.83
N THR A 2 -14.24 -12.92 6.16
CA THR A 2 -13.23 -13.79 5.57
C THR A 2 -12.69 -13.11 4.31
N MET A 3 -11.43 -12.65 4.34
CA MET A 3 -10.75 -12.20 3.12
C MET A 3 -10.69 -13.38 2.14
N LYS A 4 -11.56 -13.36 1.14
CA LYS A 4 -11.46 -14.30 0.04
C LYS A 4 -10.15 -14.01 -0.71
N TYR A 5 -9.24 -14.97 -0.70
CA TYR A 5 -8.06 -14.96 -1.56
C TYR A 5 -8.52 -14.80 -3.01
N ASN A 6 -8.09 -13.71 -3.64
CA ASN A 6 -8.39 -13.46 -5.05
C ASN A 6 -7.23 -14.02 -5.90
N PRO A 7 -7.41 -15.13 -6.60
CA PRO A 7 -6.34 -15.76 -7.40
C PRO A 7 -5.92 -14.93 -8.61
N GLY A 8 -6.62 -13.83 -8.93
CA GLY A 8 -6.29 -12.91 -10.02
C GLY A 8 -5.29 -11.82 -9.64
N GLN A 9 -4.83 -11.72 -8.39
CA GLN A 9 -3.76 -10.79 -8.03
C GLN A 9 -2.44 -11.30 -8.63
N GLN A 10 -1.92 -10.54 -9.58
CA GLN A 10 -0.62 -10.81 -10.19
C GLN A 10 0.44 -10.79 -9.09
N ARG A 11 1.08 -11.94 -8.84
CA ARG A 11 2.20 -12.02 -7.91
C ARG A 11 3.41 -11.39 -8.58
N VAL A 12 3.93 -10.33 -7.99
CA VAL A 12 5.18 -9.70 -8.41
C VAL A 12 6.29 -10.20 -7.51
N GLU A 13 7.40 -10.58 -8.10
CA GLU A 13 8.60 -10.98 -7.35
C GLU A 13 9.18 -9.75 -6.65
N ALA A 14 9.44 -9.86 -5.33
CA ALA A 14 10.01 -8.78 -4.56
C ALA A 14 11.52 -8.68 -4.84
N ILE A 15 11.98 -7.48 -5.17
CA ILE A 15 13.40 -7.18 -5.35
C ILE A 15 13.90 -6.57 -4.04
N TYR A 16 14.79 -7.28 -3.36
CA TYR A 16 15.36 -6.82 -2.09
C TYR A 16 16.62 -6.00 -2.33
N SER A 17 16.68 -4.82 -1.71
CA SER A 17 17.83 -3.93 -1.74
C SER A 17 18.53 -3.87 -0.38
N LYS A 18 19.86 -3.70 -0.40
CA LYS A 18 20.63 -3.52 0.83
C LYS A 18 20.34 -2.16 1.44
N VAL A 19 19.77 -2.15 2.64
CA VAL A 19 19.46 -0.95 3.37
C VAL A 19 20.64 -0.57 4.27
N GLN A 20 21.03 0.71 4.28
CA GLN A 20 22.18 1.19 5.07
C GLN A 20 21.84 1.38 6.55
N ASN A 21 20.60 1.73 6.88
CA ASN A 21 20.16 1.95 8.26
C ASN A 21 20.12 0.62 9.03
N PRO A 22 20.88 0.46 10.12
CA PRO A 22 20.92 -0.78 10.90
C PRO A 22 19.55 -1.22 11.44
N LEU A 23 18.67 -0.28 11.76
CA LEU A 23 17.32 -0.58 12.26
C LEU A 23 16.41 -1.20 11.18
N HIS A 24 16.77 -1.04 9.93
CA HIS A 24 15.99 -1.51 8.78
C HIS A 24 16.56 -2.80 8.17
N GLN A 25 17.80 -3.15 8.52
CA GLN A 25 18.48 -4.33 7.96
C GLN A 25 17.81 -5.62 8.42
N GLY A 26 17.73 -6.60 7.52
CA GLY A 26 17.12 -7.90 7.80
C GLY A 26 15.60 -7.87 7.94
N ASN A 27 14.95 -6.75 7.61
CA ASN A 27 13.50 -6.69 7.54
C ASN A 27 13.03 -6.75 6.09
N PRO A 28 12.46 -7.88 5.62
CA PRO A 28 12.08 -8.06 4.22
C PRO A 28 11.02 -7.08 3.75
N LEU A 29 10.19 -6.54 4.64
CA LEU A 29 9.17 -5.54 4.29
C LEU A 29 9.80 -4.18 3.95
N ILE A 30 10.94 -3.84 4.58
CA ILE A 30 11.67 -2.60 4.32
C ILE A 30 12.63 -2.78 3.14
N GLU A 31 13.33 -3.91 3.09
CA GLU A 31 14.29 -4.21 2.01
C GLU A 31 13.64 -4.36 0.63
N ALA A 32 12.35 -4.72 0.60
CA ALA A 32 11.55 -4.77 -0.63
C ALA A 32 11.02 -3.41 -1.10
N LEU A 33 11.15 -2.35 -0.29
CA LEU A 33 10.72 -1.01 -0.70
C LEU A 33 11.68 -0.42 -1.74
N PRO A 34 11.17 0.29 -2.75
CA PRO A 34 12.03 0.96 -3.73
C PRO A 34 13.00 1.93 -3.05
N GLU A 35 14.26 1.91 -3.46
CA GLU A 35 15.25 2.85 -2.96
C GLU A 35 15.00 4.26 -3.49
N ILE A 36 14.99 5.26 -2.61
CA ILE A 36 14.95 6.66 -3.05
C ILE A 36 16.38 7.14 -3.30
N LYS A 37 16.74 7.25 -4.57
CA LYS A 37 18.07 7.64 -5.05
C LYS A 37 18.22 9.16 -5.15
N GLY A 38 18.00 9.90 -4.10
CA GLY A 38 18.17 11.35 -4.09
C GLY A 38 16.97 12.14 -4.64
N LYS A 39 16.99 13.47 -4.42
CA LYS A 39 15.87 14.38 -4.75
C LYS A 39 15.58 14.44 -6.25
N GLU A 40 16.59 14.42 -7.09
CA GLU A 40 16.45 14.55 -8.55
C GLU A 40 15.75 13.33 -9.14
N THR A 41 16.13 12.13 -8.72
CA THR A 41 15.50 10.88 -9.17
C THR A 41 14.06 10.79 -8.67
N LEU A 42 13.79 11.24 -7.44
CA LEU A 42 12.44 11.31 -6.90
C LEU A 42 11.59 12.30 -7.68
N ALA A 43 12.13 13.50 -7.99
CA ALA A 43 11.45 14.50 -8.79
C ALA A 43 11.12 13.99 -10.20
N ALA A 44 12.06 13.31 -10.84
CA ALA A 44 11.85 12.69 -12.14
C ALA A 44 10.75 11.62 -12.11
N GLY A 45 10.73 10.80 -11.06
CA GLY A 45 9.72 9.75 -10.90
C GLY A 45 8.32 10.26 -10.56
N LEU A 46 8.21 11.44 -9.93
CA LEU A 46 6.93 12.07 -9.60
C LEU A 46 6.40 12.96 -10.72
N ARG A 47 7.27 13.39 -11.65
CA ARG A 47 6.89 14.28 -12.73
C ARG A 47 5.95 13.58 -13.70
N MET A 48 4.84 14.23 -13.99
CA MET A 48 3.92 13.83 -15.05
C MET A 48 3.89 14.91 -16.13
N GLU A 49 4.38 14.57 -17.30
CA GLU A 49 4.40 15.46 -18.45
C GLU A 49 3.30 15.08 -19.42
N ILE A 50 2.72 16.10 -20.06
CA ILE A 50 1.73 15.91 -21.11
C ILE A 50 2.46 16.01 -22.43
N PRO A 51 2.36 15.00 -23.31
CA PRO A 51 2.94 15.10 -24.63
C PRO A 51 2.27 16.24 -25.41
N PHE A 52 3.07 17.20 -25.85
CA PHE A 52 2.64 18.32 -26.67
C PHE A 52 3.40 18.32 -27.99
N SER A 53 2.70 18.58 -29.10
CA SER A 53 3.30 18.86 -30.40
C SER A 53 2.68 20.10 -31.02
N GLU A 54 3.44 20.85 -31.82
CA GLU A 54 2.94 22.04 -32.51
C GLU A 54 1.79 21.73 -33.48
N GLU A 55 1.71 20.53 -33.98
CA GLU A 55 0.61 20.06 -34.84
C GLU A 55 -0.75 20.13 -34.12
N GLN A 56 -0.77 19.97 -32.79
CA GLN A 56 -1.99 20.05 -31.99
C GLN A 56 -2.64 21.42 -32.02
N LEU A 57 -1.89 22.47 -32.35
CA LEU A 57 -2.42 23.83 -32.51
C LEU A 57 -3.33 23.95 -33.75
N GLN A 58 -3.17 23.04 -34.71
CA GLN A 58 -3.97 23.02 -35.94
C GLN A 58 -5.25 22.18 -35.81
N TYR A 59 -5.45 21.54 -34.69
CA TYR A 59 -6.64 20.71 -34.47
C TYR A 59 -7.92 21.53 -34.32
N PRO A 60 -9.09 20.98 -34.64
CA PRO A 60 -10.37 21.64 -34.42
C PRO A 60 -10.54 22.13 -32.99
N PRO A 61 -11.32 23.20 -32.75
CA PRO A 61 -11.50 23.78 -31.42
C PRO A 61 -11.96 22.78 -30.36
N GLU A 62 -12.82 21.83 -30.72
CA GLU A 62 -13.34 20.80 -29.82
C GLU A 62 -12.23 19.87 -29.35
N VAL A 63 -11.36 19.45 -30.27
CA VAL A 63 -10.22 18.58 -29.94
C VAL A 63 -9.20 19.34 -29.10
N ARG A 64 -8.97 20.62 -29.38
CA ARG A 64 -8.08 21.46 -28.55
C ARG A 64 -8.63 21.66 -27.14
N ALA A 65 -9.95 21.78 -26.99
CA ALA A 65 -10.58 21.86 -25.67
C ALA A 65 -10.36 20.58 -24.84
N ASP A 66 -10.45 19.41 -25.48
CA ASP A 66 -10.13 18.12 -24.80
C ASP A 66 -8.66 18.04 -24.41
N LEU A 67 -7.75 18.51 -25.23
CA LEU A 67 -6.32 18.57 -24.91
C LEU A 67 -6.01 19.50 -23.72
N VAL A 68 -6.77 20.58 -23.55
CA VAL A 68 -6.66 21.45 -22.36
C VAL A 68 -7.08 20.65 -21.11
N GLY A 69 -8.06 19.77 -21.20
CA GLY A 69 -8.46 18.87 -20.11
C GLY A 69 -7.33 17.96 -19.64
N ALA A 70 -6.40 17.61 -20.53
CA ALA A 70 -5.23 16.80 -20.17
C ALA A 70 -4.28 17.50 -19.18
N LEU A 71 -4.35 18.85 -19.06
CA LEU A 71 -3.56 19.60 -18.08
C LEU A 71 -3.84 19.17 -16.63
N ASN A 72 -4.99 18.58 -16.35
CA ASN A 72 -5.30 18.01 -15.04
C ASN A 72 -4.37 16.83 -14.66
N HIS A 73 -3.69 16.25 -15.63
CA HIS A 73 -2.72 15.18 -15.42
C HIS A 73 -1.28 15.68 -15.37
N TYR A 74 -1.05 16.99 -15.59
CA TYR A 74 0.28 17.59 -15.48
C TYR A 74 0.68 17.73 -14.01
N PHE A 75 1.85 17.23 -13.65
CA PHE A 75 2.39 17.40 -12.32
C PHE A 75 3.88 17.71 -12.36
N ALA A 76 4.24 18.89 -11.85
CA ALA A 76 5.62 19.28 -11.61
C ALA A 76 5.90 19.26 -10.10
N PRO A 77 6.75 18.34 -9.60
CA PRO A 77 7.03 18.27 -8.19
C PRO A 77 7.85 19.47 -7.71
N TRP A 78 7.41 20.06 -6.61
CA TRP A 78 8.13 21.11 -5.88
C TRP A 78 8.83 20.50 -4.68
N GLU A 79 9.70 21.28 -4.04
CA GLU A 79 10.46 20.83 -2.87
C GLU A 79 9.58 20.28 -1.75
N LEU A 80 8.42 20.89 -1.53
CA LEU A 80 7.42 20.40 -0.59
C LEU A 80 6.94 18.97 -0.90
N HIS A 81 6.70 18.66 -2.17
CA HIS A 81 6.27 17.31 -2.59
C HIS A 81 7.38 16.28 -2.37
N LEU A 82 8.63 16.68 -2.58
CA LEU A 82 9.78 15.81 -2.36
C LEU A 82 9.98 15.54 -0.85
N ALA A 83 9.86 16.57 -0.03
CA ALA A 83 9.91 16.44 1.43
C ALA A 83 8.79 15.53 1.93
N LEU A 84 7.54 15.74 1.48
CA LEU A 84 6.40 14.91 1.84
C LEU A 84 6.60 13.44 1.44
N ALA A 85 7.11 13.18 0.25
CA ALA A 85 7.38 11.81 -0.20
C ALA A 85 8.45 11.12 0.67
N GLN A 86 9.46 11.85 1.11
CA GLN A 86 10.47 11.34 2.05
C GLN A 86 9.88 11.05 3.43
N GLU A 87 9.05 11.95 3.96
CA GLU A 87 8.36 11.75 5.23
C GLU A 87 7.42 10.54 5.21
N ILE A 88 6.64 10.39 4.13
CA ILE A 88 5.77 9.21 3.95
C ILE A 88 6.61 7.93 3.95
N ARG A 89 7.74 7.92 3.23
CA ARG A 89 8.62 6.76 3.22
C ARG A 89 9.18 6.45 4.60
N SER A 90 9.65 7.48 5.32
CA SER A 90 10.15 7.32 6.69
C SER A 90 9.08 6.70 7.58
N ALA A 91 7.87 7.24 7.55
CA ALA A 91 6.75 6.73 8.33
C ALA A 91 6.39 5.27 7.98
N ILE A 92 6.50 4.88 6.71
CA ILE A 92 6.32 3.49 6.28
C ILE A 92 7.40 2.60 6.89
N CYS A 93 8.68 3.00 6.78
CA CYS A 93 9.79 2.25 7.34
C CYS A 93 9.66 2.10 8.87
N ASP A 94 9.35 3.20 9.57
CA ASP A 94 9.16 3.20 11.02
C ASP A 94 8.00 2.29 11.44
N GLY A 95 6.92 2.29 10.65
CA GLY A 95 5.80 1.38 10.85
C GLY A 95 6.17 -0.11 10.69
N TYR A 96 7.20 -0.42 9.93
CA TYR A 96 7.65 -1.80 9.71
C TYR A 96 8.79 -2.24 10.64
N VAL A 97 9.51 -1.33 11.30
CA VAL A 97 10.64 -1.67 12.19
C VAL A 97 10.27 -2.77 13.19
N ASN A 98 9.10 -2.66 13.84
CA ASN A 98 8.60 -3.62 14.82
C ASN A 98 7.73 -4.74 14.23
N ARG A 99 7.68 -4.88 12.91
CA ARG A 99 6.85 -5.85 12.19
C ARG A 99 7.67 -6.78 11.30
N ASN A 100 8.86 -7.12 11.74
CA ASN A 100 9.72 -8.02 11.00
C ASN A 100 9.15 -9.44 10.98
N LEU A 101 8.74 -9.92 9.81
CA LEU A 101 8.14 -11.24 9.61
C LEU A 101 9.09 -12.39 9.96
N LEU A 102 10.38 -12.15 9.99
CA LEU A 102 11.40 -13.17 10.33
C LEU A 102 11.65 -13.27 11.83
N GLU A 103 11.20 -12.30 12.63
CA GLU A 103 11.37 -12.31 14.08
C GLU A 103 10.34 -13.19 14.77
N LYS A 104 10.84 -14.09 15.64
CA LYS A 104 10.00 -15.01 16.40
C LYS A 104 8.97 -14.29 17.27
N ALA A 105 9.35 -13.16 17.88
CA ALA A 105 8.48 -12.37 18.74
C ALA A 105 7.27 -11.83 17.95
N PHE A 106 7.48 -11.35 16.73
CA PHE A 106 6.39 -10.88 15.88
C PHE A 106 5.51 -12.03 15.40
N GLN A 107 6.10 -13.17 15.03
CA GLN A 107 5.33 -14.36 14.63
C GLN A 107 4.46 -14.87 15.78
N GLU A 108 4.96 -14.85 17.00
CA GLU A 108 4.21 -15.26 18.19
C GLU A 108 3.04 -14.29 18.46
N SER A 109 3.27 -12.98 18.35
CA SER A 109 2.20 -11.99 18.48
C SER A 109 1.08 -12.20 17.45
N ILE A 110 1.43 -12.52 16.21
CA ILE A 110 0.43 -12.85 15.17
C ILE A 110 -0.36 -14.10 15.54
N ARG A 111 0.29 -15.14 16.05
CA ARG A 111 -0.39 -16.38 16.50
C ARG A 111 -1.39 -16.09 17.62
N GLN A 112 -0.98 -15.29 18.61
CA GLN A 112 -1.84 -14.90 19.73
C GLN A 112 -3.07 -14.12 19.27
N VAL A 113 -2.87 -13.14 18.38
CA VAL A 113 -3.99 -12.35 17.80
C VAL A 113 -4.94 -13.25 17.01
N ARG A 114 -4.42 -14.18 16.21
CA ARG A 114 -5.25 -15.12 15.45
C ARG A 114 -6.05 -16.05 16.37
N ALA A 115 -5.44 -16.56 17.44
CA ALA A 115 -6.13 -17.39 18.42
C ALA A 115 -7.27 -16.63 19.11
N ALA A 116 -7.01 -15.38 19.54
CA ALA A 116 -8.01 -14.53 20.17
C ALA A 116 -9.19 -14.17 19.23
N VAL A 117 -8.92 -13.97 17.94
CA VAL A 117 -9.97 -13.73 16.94
C VAL A 117 -10.83 -14.99 16.74
N GLN A 118 -10.20 -16.15 16.62
CA GLN A 118 -10.91 -17.41 16.44
C GLN A 118 -11.79 -17.77 17.65
N GLU A 119 -11.31 -17.47 18.86
CA GLU A 119 -12.09 -17.68 20.10
C GLU A 119 -13.33 -16.78 20.12
N LYS A 120 -13.21 -15.50 19.79
CA LYS A 120 -14.33 -14.57 19.68
C LYS A 120 -15.34 -14.97 18.60
N ASP A 121 -14.87 -15.41 17.43
CA ASP A 121 -15.74 -15.91 16.37
C ASP A 121 -16.50 -17.16 16.83
N ALA A 122 -15.86 -18.06 17.54
CA ALA A 122 -16.50 -19.27 18.11
C ALA A 122 -17.56 -18.93 19.15
N GLU A 123 -17.30 -17.97 20.04
CA GLU A 123 -18.29 -17.45 21.00
C GLU A 123 -19.49 -16.82 20.28
N PHE A 124 -19.25 -16.01 19.28
CA PHE A 124 -20.32 -15.38 18.49
C PHE A 124 -21.22 -16.41 17.80
N HIS A 125 -20.64 -17.44 17.20
CA HIS A 125 -21.38 -18.53 16.58
C HIS A 125 -22.16 -19.37 17.61
N SER A 126 -21.62 -19.61 18.78
CA SER A 126 -22.32 -20.35 19.84
C SER A 126 -23.52 -19.58 20.38
N CYS A 127 -23.39 -18.27 20.56
CA CYS A 127 -24.49 -17.40 21.00
C CYS A 127 -25.63 -17.29 19.98
N THR A 128 -25.30 -17.29 18.68
CA THR A 128 -26.33 -17.24 17.62
C THR A 128 -27.07 -18.58 17.48
N PHE A 129 -26.41 -19.71 17.70
CA PHE A 129 -27.06 -21.03 17.63
C PHE A 129 -27.99 -21.30 18.80
N SER A 130 -27.68 -20.76 20.00
CA SER A 130 -28.53 -20.91 21.21
C SER A 130 -29.83 -20.11 21.14
N ARG A 131 -29.90 -19.08 20.29
CA ARG A 131 -31.12 -18.23 20.12
C ARG A 131 -32.16 -18.83 19.17
N ASN A 132 -31.81 -19.81 18.37
CA ASN A 132 -32.67 -20.35 17.33
C ASN A 132 -33.28 -21.72 17.67
N ASN A 133 -33.19 -22.21 18.92
CA ASN A 133 -33.94 -23.38 19.37
C ASN A 133 -35.30 -22.93 19.90
N PRO A 134 -36.41 -23.15 19.18
CA PRO A 134 -37.75 -22.94 19.75
C PRO A 134 -37.95 -24.00 20.82
N ILE A 135 -38.31 -23.52 22.04
CA ILE A 135 -38.75 -24.36 23.12
C ILE A 135 -39.98 -25.12 22.64
N SER A 136 -39.83 -26.42 22.41
CA SER A 136 -40.95 -27.30 22.22
C SER A 136 -41.63 -27.50 23.58
N SER A 137 -42.71 -26.71 23.81
CA SER A 137 -43.62 -26.96 24.91
C SER A 137 -44.52 -28.14 24.62
N SER A 138 -44.42 -29.17 25.40
CA SER A 138 -45.42 -30.23 25.52
C SER A 138 -46.64 -29.70 26.22
#